data_f9b59d4c7ae18ed9fe111f8a5e6764e2
#
_entry.id   f9b59d4c7ae18ed9fe111f8a5e6764e2
#
_cell.length_a   1.000
_cell.length_b   1.000
_cell.length_c   1.000
_cell.angle_alpha   90.00
_cell.angle_beta   90.00
_cell.angle_gamma   90.00
#
_symmetry.space_group_name_H-M   'P 1'
#
loop_
_entity.id
_entity.type
_entity.pdbx_description
1 polymer ?
#
loop_
_entity_poly.entity_id
_entity_poly.type
_entity_poly.pdbx_seq_one_letter_code
_entity_poly.pdbx_strand_id
1 'polypeptide(L)'
;MQYIKSNDGIKIAVYDYNLKGKQTVFLIHGWPLSHMIYEYQISLLTNCGFRVAAVDLRGFGKSDTPACGYTYNQMSADIFSIVQRLKLRNFILVGFSMGGAIALRYMNIFKGFGVCKLILLSAAAPCFTQRSDFPYGKTVKEVNSLINLAETDRPQLCLNFSKQLFASPHSDAVIDWFK
;
A
#
# COMPACT_ATOMS: atom_id res chain seq x y z
N MET A 1 -8.99 14.53 4.54
CA MET A 1 -7.57 14.13 4.62
C MET A 1 -6.96 14.75 5.87
N GLN A 2 -6.12 14.00 6.59
CA GLN A 2 -5.38 14.46 7.77
C GLN A 2 -3.97 13.86 7.76
N TYR A 3 -3.04 14.51 8.48
CA TYR A 3 -1.71 13.95 8.69
C TYR A 3 -1.62 13.30 10.06
N ILE A 4 -1.10 12.08 10.10
CA ILE A 4 -0.82 11.34 11.33
C ILE A 4 0.69 11.15 11.42
N LYS A 5 1.29 11.52 12.57
CA LYS A 5 2.71 11.28 12.81
C LYS A 5 2.95 9.82 13.14
N SER A 6 3.90 9.21 12.43
CA SER A 6 4.45 7.91 12.76
C SER A 6 5.33 7.98 14.01
N ASN A 7 5.76 6.82 14.50
CA ASN A 7 6.64 6.68 15.66
C ASN A 7 8.00 7.39 15.51
N ASP A 8 8.46 7.59 14.27
CA ASP A 8 9.70 8.31 13.92
C ASP A 8 9.45 9.79 13.53
N GLY A 9 8.22 10.30 13.72
CA GLY A 9 7.85 11.69 13.50
C GLY A 9 7.43 12.04 12.07
N ILE A 10 7.55 11.13 11.11
CA ILE A 10 7.15 11.31 9.71
C ILE A 10 5.64 11.48 9.61
N LYS A 11 5.20 12.46 8.82
CA LYS A 11 3.77 12.73 8.59
C LYS A 11 3.25 11.84 7.48
N ILE A 12 2.28 11.03 7.82
CA ILE A 12 1.59 10.12 6.91
C ILE A 12 0.22 10.71 6.57
N ALA A 13 -0.08 10.87 5.28
CA ALA A 13 -1.37 11.34 4.81
C ALA A 13 -2.40 10.22 4.88
N VAL A 14 -3.51 10.50 5.56
CA VAL A 14 -4.59 9.53 5.75
C VAL A 14 -5.90 10.16 5.32
N TYR A 15 -6.65 9.42 4.54
CA TYR A 15 -7.96 9.77 3.99
C TYR A 15 -9.02 8.92 4.67
N ASP A 16 -9.95 9.55 5.35
CA ASP A 16 -10.95 8.89 6.19
C ASP A 16 -12.34 9.33 5.73
N TYR A 17 -13.08 8.40 5.17
CA TYR A 17 -14.37 8.63 4.53
C TYR A 17 -15.48 7.93 5.31
N ASN A 18 -16.67 8.52 5.30
CA ASN A 18 -17.87 7.97 5.94
C ASN A 18 -17.62 7.56 7.41
N LEU A 19 -17.24 8.51 8.26
CA LEU A 19 -16.85 8.28 9.67
C LEU A 19 -17.91 7.55 10.51
N LYS A 20 -19.19 7.58 10.08
CA LYS A 20 -20.32 6.91 10.74
C LYS A 20 -20.56 5.48 10.23
N GLY A 21 -19.77 5.01 9.28
CA GLY A 21 -19.88 3.64 8.74
C GLY A 21 -19.69 2.59 9.84
N LYS A 22 -20.51 1.53 9.79
CA LYS A 22 -20.55 0.49 10.82
C LYS A 22 -19.31 -0.38 10.89
N GLN A 23 -18.66 -0.61 9.74
CA GLN A 23 -17.45 -1.43 9.61
C GLN A 23 -16.39 -0.60 8.89
N THR A 24 -15.16 -0.63 9.40
CA THR A 24 -14.04 0.06 8.74
C THR A 24 -13.31 -0.87 7.79
N VAL A 25 -13.01 -0.37 6.59
CA VAL A 25 -12.07 -0.96 5.64
C VAL A 25 -10.83 -0.07 5.58
N PHE A 26 -9.65 -0.62 5.87
CA PHE A 26 -8.39 0.12 5.81
C PHE A 26 -7.57 -0.35 4.60
N LEU A 27 -7.27 0.57 3.68
CA LEU A 27 -6.68 0.31 2.37
C LEU A 27 -5.22 0.75 2.33
N ILE A 28 -4.31 -0.18 1.96
CA ILE A 28 -2.87 0.05 1.81
C ILE A 28 -2.49 -0.20 0.35
N HIS A 29 -2.03 0.85 -0.35
CA HIS A 29 -1.65 0.79 -1.76
C HIS A 29 -0.31 0.08 -2.00
N GLY A 30 -0.02 -0.24 -3.27
CA GLY A 30 1.25 -0.78 -3.75
C GLY A 30 2.20 0.28 -4.30
N TRP A 31 3.42 -0.14 -4.67
CA TRP A 31 4.40 0.68 -5.37
C TRP A 31 4.04 0.80 -6.87
N PRO A 32 4.25 1.91 -7.54
CA PRO A 32 4.64 3.25 -7.06
C PRO A 32 3.43 4.18 -6.85
N LEU A 33 2.32 3.67 -6.40
CA LEU A 33 1.00 4.27 -6.39
C LEU A 33 0.74 5.12 -5.13
N SER A 34 -0.50 5.59 -4.99
CA SER A 34 -1.03 6.27 -3.81
C SER A 34 -2.42 5.70 -3.45
N HIS A 35 -3.09 6.27 -2.45
CA HIS A 35 -4.48 5.90 -2.12
C HIS A 35 -5.44 6.02 -3.31
N MET A 36 -5.10 6.82 -4.34
CA MET A 36 -5.93 7.03 -5.53
C MET A 36 -6.21 5.75 -6.31
N ILE A 37 -5.35 4.72 -6.22
CA ILE A 37 -5.63 3.41 -6.83
C ILE A 37 -6.97 2.81 -6.39
N TYR A 38 -7.48 3.26 -5.26
CA TYR A 38 -8.72 2.77 -4.66
C TYR A 38 -9.92 3.71 -4.85
N GLU A 39 -9.86 4.72 -5.74
CA GLU A 39 -10.94 5.72 -5.83
C GLU A 39 -12.33 5.08 -6.10
N TYR A 40 -12.38 4.07 -6.99
CA TYR A 40 -13.63 3.34 -7.29
C TYR A 40 -14.08 2.50 -6.08
N GLN A 41 -13.16 1.82 -5.42
CA GLN A 41 -13.45 1.02 -4.23
C GLN A 41 -13.87 1.90 -3.06
N ILE A 42 -13.25 3.06 -2.87
CA ILE A 42 -13.62 4.03 -1.84
C ILE A 42 -15.07 4.49 -2.08
N SER A 43 -15.41 4.89 -3.32
CA SER A 43 -16.75 5.32 -3.67
C SER A 43 -17.79 4.20 -3.42
N LEU A 44 -17.52 3.00 -3.93
CA LEU A 44 -18.43 1.85 -3.76
C LEU A 44 -18.62 1.47 -2.29
N LEU A 45 -17.53 1.33 -1.54
CA LEU A 45 -17.59 0.91 -0.14
C LEU A 45 -18.30 1.93 0.74
N THR A 46 -18.08 3.24 0.51
CA THR A 46 -18.78 4.30 1.27
C THR A 46 -20.25 4.31 0.95
N ASN A 47 -20.66 4.08 -0.30
CA ASN A 47 -22.07 3.96 -0.70
C ASN A 47 -22.72 2.72 -0.09
N CYS A 48 -21.96 1.64 0.14
CA CYS A 48 -22.40 0.45 0.87
C CYS A 48 -22.41 0.62 2.40
N GLY A 49 -22.12 1.82 2.93
CA GLY A 49 -22.18 2.14 4.36
C GLY A 49 -20.91 1.77 5.15
N PHE A 50 -19.80 1.41 4.50
CA PHE A 50 -18.52 1.22 5.17
C PHE A 50 -17.85 2.57 5.50
N ARG A 51 -17.13 2.63 6.61
CA ARG A 51 -16.09 3.63 6.81
C ARG A 51 -14.86 3.16 6.05
N VAL A 52 -14.23 4.04 5.29
CA VAL A 52 -13.02 3.70 4.53
C VAL A 52 -11.88 4.60 4.97
N ALA A 53 -10.81 4.01 5.49
CA ALA A 53 -9.55 4.68 5.72
C ALA A 53 -8.55 4.25 4.64
N ALA A 54 -7.92 5.20 3.95
CA ALA A 54 -6.88 4.93 2.97
C ALA A 54 -5.64 5.76 3.31
N VAL A 55 -4.46 5.22 3.02
CA VAL A 55 -3.18 5.85 3.37
C VAL A 55 -2.36 6.11 2.12
N ASP A 56 -1.64 7.22 2.09
CA ASP A 56 -0.44 7.33 1.27
C ASP A 56 0.74 6.87 2.12
N LEU A 57 1.43 5.83 1.71
CA LEU A 57 2.63 5.34 2.42
C LEU A 57 3.73 6.41 2.40
N ARG A 58 4.70 6.35 3.35
CA ARG A 58 5.88 7.21 3.33
C ARG A 58 6.55 7.18 1.95
N GLY A 59 6.95 8.34 1.44
CA GLY A 59 7.53 8.49 0.11
C GLY A 59 6.54 8.51 -1.04
N PHE A 60 5.23 8.42 -0.78
CA PHE A 60 4.18 8.38 -1.81
C PHE A 60 3.08 9.41 -1.53
N GLY A 61 2.42 9.83 -2.61
CA GLY A 61 1.27 10.72 -2.56
C GLY A 61 1.57 12.01 -1.80
N LYS A 62 0.82 12.29 -0.73
CA LYS A 62 0.97 13.48 0.11
C LYS A 62 1.69 13.22 1.43
N SER A 63 2.20 12.01 1.65
CA SER A 63 3.04 11.72 2.82
C SER A 63 4.43 12.30 2.69
N ASP A 64 5.10 12.52 3.82
CA ASP A 64 6.50 12.93 3.84
C ASP A 64 7.39 11.92 3.11
N THR A 65 8.46 12.42 2.48
CA THR A 65 9.46 11.63 1.74
C THR A 65 10.79 11.68 2.49
N PRO A 66 10.97 10.88 3.56
CA PRO A 66 12.21 10.85 4.32
C PRO A 66 13.35 10.20 3.51
N ALA A 67 14.60 10.49 3.87
CA ALA A 67 15.77 9.89 3.23
C ALA A 67 15.94 8.40 3.51
N CYS A 68 15.27 7.84 4.54
CA CYS A 68 15.37 6.44 4.94
C CYS A 68 14.07 5.93 5.57
N GLY A 69 14.07 4.67 6.04
CA GLY A 69 12.90 4.09 6.73
C GLY A 69 11.92 3.38 5.80
N TYR A 70 12.33 3.02 4.59
CA TYR A 70 11.49 2.31 3.60
C TYR A 70 11.51 0.78 3.80
N THR A 71 11.57 0.33 5.04
CA THR A 71 11.48 -1.10 5.37
C THR A 71 10.04 -1.50 5.67
N TYR A 72 9.68 -2.75 5.44
CA TYR A 72 8.36 -3.28 5.83
C TYR A 72 8.10 -3.18 7.34
N ASN A 73 9.15 -3.25 8.17
CA ASN A 73 9.03 -3.03 9.61
C ASN A 73 8.53 -1.61 9.91
N GLN A 74 9.20 -0.61 9.35
CA GLN A 74 8.85 0.79 9.58
C GLN A 74 7.50 1.14 8.95
N MET A 75 7.22 0.70 7.73
CA MET A 75 5.92 0.94 7.09
C MET A 75 4.77 0.28 7.88
N SER A 76 5.00 -0.91 8.48
CA SER A 76 4.03 -1.54 9.38
C SER A 76 3.82 -0.74 10.66
N ALA A 77 4.87 -0.10 11.21
CA ALA A 77 4.77 0.77 12.36
C ALA A 77 4.00 2.06 12.03
N ASP A 78 4.13 2.59 10.81
CA ASP A 78 3.30 3.68 10.32
C ASP A 78 1.81 3.31 10.36
N ILE A 79 1.48 2.14 9.80
CA ILE A 79 0.10 1.62 9.82
C ILE A 79 -0.40 1.46 11.27
N PHE A 80 0.43 0.95 12.18
CA PHE A 80 0.07 0.82 13.59
C PHE A 80 -0.21 2.17 14.24
N SER A 81 0.61 3.19 13.97
CA SER A 81 0.41 4.57 14.45
C SER A 81 -0.93 5.14 13.98
N ILE A 82 -1.30 4.87 12.72
CA ILE A 82 -2.59 5.28 12.15
C ILE A 82 -3.74 4.55 12.85
N VAL A 83 -3.64 3.24 13.01
CA VAL A 83 -4.66 2.41 13.68
C VAL A 83 -4.90 2.90 15.11
N GLN A 84 -3.84 3.23 15.84
CA GLN A 84 -3.95 3.78 17.19
C GLN A 84 -4.59 5.18 17.19
N ARG A 85 -4.14 6.07 16.30
CA ARG A 85 -4.63 7.46 16.23
C ARG A 85 -6.10 7.53 15.85
N LEU A 86 -6.53 6.71 14.88
CA LEU A 86 -7.93 6.63 14.44
C LEU A 86 -8.78 5.73 15.37
N LYS A 87 -8.17 5.11 16.38
CA LYS A 87 -8.82 4.18 17.31
C LYS A 87 -9.53 3.04 16.59
N LEU A 88 -8.93 2.53 15.50
CA LEU A 88 -9.54 1.45 14.72
C LEU A 88 -9.56 0.16 15.52
N ARG A 89 -10.74 -0.48 15.52
CA ARG A 89 -10.98 -1.79 16.11
C ARG A 89 -11.93 -2.57 15.21
N ASN A 90 -11.78 -3.87 15.17
CA ASN A 90 -12.62 -4.76 14.38
C ASN A 90 -12.71 -4.32 12.92
N PHE A 91 -11.56 -3.93 12.31
CA PHE A 91 -11.52 -3.44 10.93
C PHE A 91 -11.00 -4.50 9.95
N ILE A 92 -11.38 -4.33 8.68
CA ILE A 92 -10.89 -5.12 7.56
C ILE A 92 -9.63 -4.44 7.03
N LEU A 93 -8.49 -5.16 7.04
CA LEU A 93 -7.24 -4.67 6.48
C LEU A 93 -7.09 -5.17 5.04
N VAL A 94 -6.88 -4.26 4.11
CA VAL A 94 -6.70 -4.58 2.69
C VAL A 94 -5.35 -4.08 2.22
N GLY A 95 -4.55 -4.95 1.62
CA GLY A 95 -3.24 -4.59 1.06
C GLY A 95 -3.09 -5.04 -0.39
N PHE A 96 -2.72 -4.10 -1.27
CA PHE A 96 -2.43 -4.36 -2.67
C PHE A 96 -0.93 -4.44 -2.91
N SER A 97 -0.45 -5.49 -3.59
CA SER A 97 0.96 -5.63 -4.00
C SER A 97 1.92 -5.45 -2.80
N MET A 98 2.80 -4.44 -2.83
CA MET A 98 3.66 -4.04 -1.70
C MET A 98 2.86 -3.77 -0.42
N GLY A 99 1.68 -3.14 -0.53
CA GLY A 99 0.78 -2.92 0.61
C GLY A 99 0.29 -4.22 1.24
N GLY A 100 0.17 -5.30 0.46
CA GLY A 100 -0.13 -6.64 0.96
C GLY A 100 1.02 -7.23 1.80
N ALA A 101 2.27 -7.03 1.39
CA ALA A 101 3.44 -7.43 2.17
C ALA A 101 3.53 -6.63 3.48
N ILE A 102 3.24 -5.32 3.45
CA ILE A 102 3.16 -4.46 4.64
C ILE A 102 2.04 -4.94 5.58
N ALA A 103 0.86 -5.27 5.04
CA ALA A 103 -0.26 -5.80 5.82
C ALA A 103 0.09 -7.12 6.52
N LEU A 104 0.74 -8.05 5.82
CA LEU A 104 1.23 -9.30 6.43
C LEU A 104 2.29 -9.02 7.51
N ARG A 105 3.18 -8.06 7.28
CA ARG A 105 4.16 -7.67 8.29
C ARG A 105 3.51 -7.06 9.52
N TYR A 106 2.45 -6.26 9.33
CA TYR A 106 1.60 -5.76 10.42
C TYR A 106 0.99 -6.90 11.22
N MET A 107 0.38 -7.89 10.57
CA MET A 107 -0.19 -9.05 11.23
C MET A 107 0.84 -9.81 12.06
N ASN A 108 2.07 -9.92 11.57
CA ASN A 108 3.15 -10.61 12.28
C ASN A 108 3.65 -9.81 13.50
N ILE A 109 4.04 -8.53 13.31
CA ILE A 109 4.67 -7.72 14.37
C ILE A 109 3.65 -7.33 15.45
N PHE A 110 2.48 -6.85 15.03
CA PHE A 110 1.45 -6.32 15.95
C PHE A 110 0.36 -7.34 16.28
N LYS A 111 0.58 -8.63 15.92
CA LYS A 111 -0.36 -9.74 16.20
C LYS A 111 -1.79 -9.46 15.70
N GLY A 112 -1.89 -8.76 14.55
CA GLY A 112 -3.18 -8.39 13.98
C GLY A 112 -4.01 -7.42 14.81
N PHE A 113 -3.37 -6.58 15.64
CA PHE A 113 -4.07 -5.66 16.53
C PHE A 113 -5.20 -4.90 15.83
N GLY A 114 -6.43 -5.12 16.27
CA GLY A 114 -7.65 -4.50 15.75
C GLY A 114 -8.17 -5.07 14.42
N VAL A 115 -7.45 -5.94 13.74
CA VAL A 115 -7.86 -6.54 12.47
C VAL A 115 -8.82 -7.70 12.71
N CYS A 116 -9.98 -7.68 12.05
CA CYS A 116 -10.91 -8.81 12.03
C CYS A 116 -10.85 -9.65 10.75
N LYS A 117 -10.45 -9.03 9.63
CA LYS A 117 -10.25 -9.71 8.34
C LYS A 117 -9.05 -9.11 7.62
N LEU A 118 -8.29 -9.94 6.93
CA LEU A 118 -7.20 -9.54 6.05
C LEU A 118 -7.57 -9.90 4.61
N ILE A 119 -7.46 -8.94 3.70
CA ILE A 119 -7.66 -9.13 2.26
C ILE A 119 -6.35 -8.77 1.55
N LEU A 120 -5.83 -9.69 0.78
CA LEU A 120 -4.61 -9.54 0.00
C LEU A 120 -4.96 -9.48 -1.49
N LEU A 121 -4.65 -8.37 -2.13
CA LEU A 121 -4.87 -8.13 -3.55
C LEU A 121 -3.51 -8.21 -4.26
N SER A 122 -3.26 -9.27 -5.01
CA SER A 122 -1.98 -9.50 -5.72
C SER A 122 -0.75 -9.16 -4.87
N ALA A 123 -0.75 -9.60 -3.60
CA ALA A 123 0.26 -9.21 -2.61
C ALA A 123 1.66 -9.66 -3.01
N ALA A 124 2.66 -8.80 -2.83
CA ALA A 124 4.08 -9.10 -3.03
C ALA A 124 4.65 -9.91 -1.84
N ALA A 125 4.06 -11.07 -1.59
CA ALA A 125 4.32 -11.90 -0.42
C ALA A 125 4.22 -13.40 -0.78
N PRO A 126 4.88 -14.27 -0.03
CA PRO A 126 5.72 -14.01 1.16
C PRO A 126 7.05 -13.36 0.81
N CYS A 127 7.49 -13.41 -0.44
CA CYS A 127 8.76 -12.86 -0.90
C CYS A 127 8.64 -12.35 -2.34
N PHE A 128 9.19 -11.16 -2.62
CA PHE A 128 9.22 -10.60 -3.97
C PHE A 128 10.33 -11.22 -4.82
N THR A 129 11.43 -11.58 -4.18
CA THR A 129 12.63 -12.16 -4.82
C THR A 129 12.68 -13.66 -4.56
N GLN A 130 13.04 -14.44 -5.57
CA GLN A 130 13.25 -15.88 -5.45
C GLN A 130 14.31 -16.21 -4.39
N ARG A 131 14.06 -17.30 -3.67
CA ARG A 131 14.99 -17.92 -2.70
C ARG A 131 14.97 -19.44 -2.87
N SER A 132 15.92 -20.13 -2.26
CA SER A 132 16.00 -21.60 -2.33
C SER A 132 14.75 -22.31 -1.78
N ASP A 133 14.12 -21.71 -0.75
CA ASP A 133 12.89 -22.20 -0.12
C ASP A 133 11.61 -21.61 -0.73
N PHE A 134 11.73 -20.67 -1.68
CA PHE A 134 10.64 -20.03 -2.37
C PHE A 134 11.02 -19.69 -3.81
N PRO A 135 10.82 -20.61 -4.77
CA PRO A 135 11.29 -20.46 -6.15
C PRO A 135 10.42 -19.55 -7.02
N TYR A 136 9.40 -18.92 -6.42
CA TYR A 136 8.48 -18.01 -7.11
C TYR A 136 8.95 -16.55 -6.95
N GLY A 137 8.41 -15.67 -7.82
CA GLY A 137 8.79 -14.26 -7.83
C GLY A 137 9.93 -13.97 -8.81
N LYS A 138 10.54 -12.79 -8.67
CA LYS A 138 11.63 -12.34 -9.56
C LYS A 138 12.99 -12.88 -9.10
N THR A 139 13.84 -13.16 -10.08
CA THR A 139 15.24 -13.49 -9.80
C THR A 139 15.97 -12.27 -9.21
N VAL A 140 17.06 -12.50 -8.47
CA VAL A 140 17.94 -11.43 -7.96
C VAL A 140 18.42 -10.52 -9.09
N LYS A 141 18.75 -11.09 -10.27
CA LYS A 141 19.18 -10.31 -11.44
C LYS A 141 18.10 -9.34 -11.93
N GLU A 142 16.85 -9.81 -12.05
CA GLU A 142 15.72 -8.96 -12.45
C GLU A 142 15.47 -7.84 -11.44
N VAL A 143 15.53 -8.15 -10.13
CA VAL A 143 15.37 -7.15 -9.08
C VAL A 143 16.48 -6.10 -9.14
N ASN A 144 17.73 -6.49 -9.30
CA ASN A 144 18.85 -5.57 -9.46
C ASN A 144 18.70 -4.67 -10.71
N SER A 145 18.18 -5.21 -11.81
CA SER A 145 17.86 -4.41 -13.01
C SER A 145 16.78 -3.36 -12.74
N LEU A 146 15.74 -3.69 -11.94
CA LEU A 146 14.71 -2.73 -11.53
C LEU A 146 15.29 -1.65 -10.61
N ILE A 147 16.17 -2.01 -9.67
CA ILE A 147 16.84 -1.06 -8.78
C ILE A 147 17.69 -0.10 -9.61
N ASN A 148 18.53 -0.61 -10.52
CA ASN A 148 19.34 0.22 -11.39
C ASN A 148 18.49 1.18 -12.24
N LEU A 149 17.37 0.70 -12.81
CA LEU A 149 16.48 1.56 -13.56
C LEU A 149 15.81 2.62 -12.67
N ALA A 150 15.48 2.29 -11.41
CA ALA A 150 14.94 3.26 -10.46
C ALA A 150 15.93 4.37 -10.11
N GLU A 151 17.23 4.08 -10.14
CA GLU A 151 18.31 5.03 -9.85
C GLU A 151 18.68 5.88 -11.07
N THR A 152 18.60 5.30 -12.29
CA THR A 152 19.05 5.96 -13.52
C THR A 152 17.91 6.61 -14.32
N ASP A 153 16.73 5.99 -14.36
CA ASP A 153 15.56 6.49 -15.09
C ASP A 153 14.26 6.01 -14.42
N ARG A 154 13.92 6.61 -13.30
CA ARG A 154 12.69 6.29 -12.56
C ARG A 154 11.41 6.54 -13.34
N PRO A 155 11.27 7.62 -14.15
CA PRO A 155 10.10 7.81 -15.00
C PRO A 155 9.87 6.64 -15.96
N GLN A 156 10.92 6.13 -16.60
CA GLN A 156 10.82 4.97 -17.49
C GLN A 156 10.42 3.70 -16.73
N LEU A 157 10.92 3.51 -15.51
CA LEU A 157 10.49 2.39 -14.66
C LEU A 157 9.00 2.45 -14.36
N CYS A 158 8.46 3.63 -13.99
CA CYS A 158 7.04 3.82 -13.73
C CYS A 158 6.20 3.57 -14.98
N LEU A 159 6.64 4.07 -16.14
CA LEU A 159 5.98 3.82 -17.42
C LEU A 159 5.95 2.32 -17.78
N ASN A 160 7.05 1.61 -17.58
CA ASN A 160 7.10 0.17 -17.81
C ASN A 160 6.17 -0.59 -16.87
N PHE A 161 6.12 -0.16 -15.61
CA PHE A 161 5.24 -0.75 -14.61
C PHE A 161 3.76 -0.54 -14.94
N SER A 162 3.35 0.68 -15.33
CA SER A 162 1.96 0.97 -15.68
C SER A 162 1.43 0.08 -16.82
N LYS A 163 2.27 -0.21 -17.82
CA LYS A 163 1.93 -1.12 -18.91
C LYS A 163 1.76 -2.58 -18.50
N GLN A 164 2.42 -2.99 -17.41
CA GLN A 164 2.38 -4.38 -16.90
C GLN A 164 1.29 -4.61 -15.86
N LEU A 165 0.62 -3.56 -15.38
CA LEU A 165 -0.41 -3.65 -14.34
C LEU A 165 -1.66 -4.40 -14.77
N PHE A 166 -1.95 -4.42 -16.06
CA PHE A 166 -3.20 -4.92 -16.60
C PHE A 166 -3.00 -6.21 -17.40
N ALA A 167 -3.84 -7.20 -17.11
CA ALA A 167 -3.87 -8.45 -17.87
C ALA A 167 -4.58 -8.30 -19.24
N SER A 168 -5.39 -7.26 -19.39
CA SER A 168 -6.15 -6.95 -20.62
C SER A 168 -5.80 -5.55 -21.12
N PRO A 169 -5.95 -5.28 -22.42
CA PRO A 169 -5.79 -3.93 -22.96
C PRO A 169 -6.76 -2.94 -22.32
N HIS A 170 -6.26 -1.77 -21.96
CA HIS A 170 -7.04 -0.62 -21.50
C HIS A 170 -6.73 0.61 -22.36
N SER A 171 -7.56 1.65 -22.23
CA SER A 171 -7.32 2.91 -22.94
C SER A 171 -6.05 3.59 -22.40
N ASP A 172 -5.41 4.41 -23.26
CA ASP A 172 -4.24 5.20 -22.87
C ASP A 172 -4.54 6.08 -21.64
N ALA A 173 -5.76 6.60 -21.52
CA ALA A 173 -6.18 7.39 -20.38
C ALA A 173 -6.10 6.61 -19.04
N VAL A 174 -6.44 5.32 -19.04
CA VAL A 174 -6.29 4.45 -17.86
C VAL A 174 -4.81 4.20 -17.59
N ILE A 175 -4.02 3.92 -18.62
CA ILE A 175 -2.57 3.71 -18.46
C ILE A 175 -1.90 4.98 -17.94
N ASP A 176 -2.26 6.16 -18.45
CA ASP A 176 -1.72 7.46 -18.05
C ASP A 176 -2.08 7.83 -16.61
N TRP A 177 -3.24 7.39 -16.14
CA TRP A 177 -3.65 7.60 -14.75
C TRP A 177 -2.75 6.87 -13.73
N PHE A 178 -2.01 5.83 -14.17
CA PHE A 178 -1.04 5.10 -13.33
C PHE A 178 0.41 5.60 -13.48
N LYS A 179 0.67 6.64 -14.25
CA LYS A 179 1.98 7.28 -14.38
C LYS A 179 2.15 8.39 -13.35
#